data_b31d74a47e39d29c47c7296629085a72
#
_entry.id   b31d74a47e39d29c47c7296629085a72
#
_cell.length_a   1.000
_cell.length_b   1.000
_cell.length_c   1.000
_cell.angle_alpha   90.00
_cell.angle_beta   90.00
_cell.angle_gamma   90.00
#
_symmetry.space_group_name_H-M   'P 1'
#
loop_
_entity.id
_entity.type
_entity.pdbx_description
1 polymer ?
#
loop_
_entity_poly.entity_id
_entity_poly.type
_entity_poly.pdbx_seq_one_letter_code
_entity_poly.pdbx_strand_id
1 'polypeptide(L)'
;MRRALPLLVALGLVAAVLLPYLALGGSTFEPTPVADPCQLRDWRDPGDVDEVLEQIVLSALDGAACGLGVSREDLVLAVRSEESLDAFADENGISRADAERAVRDGLLRAVEDAEEAGAIGGLVASLARRTVESVPPWLVIETLESLSRFLP
;
A
#
# COMPACT_ATOMS: atom_id res chain seq x y z
N MET A 1 -46.44 -17.29 -27.30
CA MET A 1 -45.39 -18.22 -26.74
C MET A 1 -43.94 -17.91 -27.20
N ARG A 2 -43.67 -17.41 -28.42
CA ARG A 2 -42.29 -17.11 -28.88
C ARG A 2 -41.55 -15.98 -28.13
N ARG A 3 -42.26 -15.02 -27.49
CA ARG A 3 -41.64 -13.88 -26.77
C ARG A 3 -41.20 -14.20 -25.34
N ALA A 4 -41.69 -15.30 -24.77
CA ALA A 4 -41.30 -15.73 -23.42
C ALA A 4 -40.01 -16.55 -23.40
N LEU A 5 -39.61 -17.17 -24.51
CA LEU A 5 -38.43 -18.02 -24.59
C LEU A 5 -37.12 -17.28 -24.22
N PRO A 6 -36.82 -16.09 -24.78
CA PRO A 6 -35.60 -15.37 -24.41
C PRO A 6 -35.56 -14.94 -22.94
N LEU A 7 -36.72 -14.63 -22.36
CA LEU A 7 -36.78 -14.32 -20.93
C LEU A 7 -36.50 -15.52 -20.03
N LEU A 8 -37.02 -16.68 -20.39
CA LEU A 8 -36.74 -17.93 -19.66
C LEU A 8 -35.27 -18.33 -19.76
N VAL A 9 -34.66 -18.17 -20.93
CA VAL A 9 -33.24 -18.44 -21.14
C VAL A 9 -32.40 -17.48 -20.30
N ALA A 10 -32.70 -16.16 -20.31
CA ALA A 10 -31.98 -15.17 -19.50
C ALA A 10 -32.12 -15.48 -18.00
N LEU A 11 -33.31 -15.80 -17.52
CA LEU A 11 -33.55 -16.17 -16.13
C LEU A 11 -32.78 -17.45 -15.73
N GLY A 12 -32.74 -18.43 -16.62
CA GLY A 12 -31.97 -19.66 -16.42
C GLY A 12 -30.46 -19.41 -16.31
N LEU A 13 -29.91 -18.53 -17.16
CA LEU A 13 -28.49 -18.14 -17.10
C LEU A 13 -28.17 -17.38 -15.81
N VAL A 14 -29.02 -16.46 -15.40
CA VAL A 14 -28.84 -15.74 -14.12
C VAL A 14 -28.89 -16.72 -12.95
N ALA A 15 -29.84 -17.63 -12.92
CA ALA A 15 -29.96 -18.65 -11.87
C ALA A 15 -28.73 -19.59 -11.87
N ALA A 16 -28.24 -19.98 -13.04
CA ALA A 16 -27.07 -20.85 -13.18
C ALA A 16 -25.77 -20.23 -12.64
N VAL A 17 -25.66 -18.89 -12.59
CA VAL A 17 -24.53 -18.18 -11.99
C VAL A 17 -24.79 -17.89 -10.52
N LEU A 18 -25.97 -17.39 -10.17
CA LEU A 18 -26.29 -16.98 -8.80
C LEU A 18 -26.37 -18.16 -7.82
N LEU A 19 -26.96 -19.29 -8.23
CA LEU A 19 -27.12 -20.41 -7.32
C LEU A 19 -25.78 -21.02 -6.86
N PRO A 20 -24.80 -21.30 -7.76
CA PRO A 20 -23.47 -21.70 -7.32
C PRO A 20 -22.75 -20.64 -6.48
N TYR A 21 -22.86 -19.37 -6.86
CA TYR A 21 -22.27 -18.28 -6.10
C TYR A 21 -22.78 -18.22 -4.65
N LEU A 22 -24.08 -18.32 -4.45
CA LEU A 22 -24.69 -18.37 -3.12
C LEU A 22 -24.33 -19.66 -2.37
N ALA A 23 -24.32 -20.79 -3.04
CA ALA A 23 -23.98 -22.08 -2.45
C ALA A 23 -22.50 -22.17 -2.02
N LEU A 24 -21.61 -21.43 -2.67
CA LEU A 24 -20.20 -21.31 -2.34
C LEU A 24 -19.90 -20.22 -1.30
N GLY A 25 -20.93 -19.62 -0.69
CA GLY A 25 -20.76 -18.62 0.39
C GLY A 25 -20.59 -17.19 -0.11
N GLY A 26 -20.94 -16.89 -1.36
CA GLY A 26 -20.81 -15.53 -1.90
C GLY A 26 -21.66 -14.47 -1.19
N SER A 27 -22.71 -14.89 -0.45
CA SER A 27 -23.50 -13.98 0.39
C SER A 27 -22.90 -13.75 1.79
N THR A 28 -21.86 -14.50 2.15
CA THR A 28 -21.18 -14.42 3.46
C THR A 28 -19.77 -13.83 3.33
N PHE A 29 -19.48 -13.17 2.20
CA PHE A 29 -18.21 -12.49 2.02
C PHE A 29 -18.11 -11.33 3.01
N GLU A 30 -17.23 -11.48 4.00
CA GLU A 30 -16.78 -10.39 4.86
C GLU A 30 -15.45 -9.86 4.28
N PRO A 31 -15.39 -8.59 3.86
CA PRO A 31 -14.13 -8.01 3.42
C PRO A 31 -13.13 -8.06 4.57
N THR A 32 -11.90 -8.47 4.27
CA THR A 32 -10.82 -8.40 5.25
C THR A 32 -10.67 -6.96 5.72
N PRO A 33 -10.70 -6.69 7.03
CA PRO A 33 -10.50 -5.35 7.54
C PRO A 33 -9.15 -4.81 7.07
N VAL A 34 -9.12 -3.53 6.67
CA VAL A 34 -7.89 -2.83 6.34
C VAL A 34 -6.99 -2.85 7.57
N ALA A 35 -5.75 -3.27 7.40
CA ALA A 35 -4.79 -3.33 8.50
C ALA A 35 -4.49 -1.91 9.00
N ASP A 36 -4.41 -1.73 10.33
CA ASP A 36 -3.99 -0.47 10.94
C ASP A 36 -2.51 -0.22 10.61
N PRO A 37 -2.17 0.83 9.86
CA PRO A 37 -0.80 1.10 9.45
C PRO A 37 0.10 1.50 10.64
N CYS A 38 -0.47 1.85 11.78
CA CYS A 38 0.28 2.19 12.98
C CYS A 38 0.69 0.95 13.78
N GLN A 39 0.12 -0.21 13.50
CA GLN A 39 0.54 -1.45 14.15
C GLN A 39 1.84 -1.96 13.52
N LEU A 40 2.69 -2.55 14.38
CA LEU A 40 3.90 -3.22 13.92
C LEU A 40 3.51 -4.44 13.07
N ARG A 41 4.21 -4.59 11.97
CA ARG A 41 4.05 -5.75 11.09
C ARG A 41 4.99 -6.87 11.55
N ASP A 42 4.45 -8.10 11.61
CA ASP A 42 5.29 -9.27 11.77
C ASP A 42 6.13 -9.48 10.49
N TRP A 43 7.44 -9.38 10.62
CA TRP A 43 8.35 -9.70 9.55
C TRP A 43 8.35 -11.20 9.29
N ARG A 44 8.19 -11.56 8.03
CA ARG A 44 8.39 -12.95 7.59
C ARG A 44 9.87 -13.18 7.38
N ASP A 45 10.35 -14.39 7.69
CA ASP A 45 11.74 -14.79 7.40
C ASP A 45 11.96 -14.70 5.88
N PRO A 46 12.81 -13.77 5.39
CA PRO A 46 12.97 -13.54 3.96
C PRO A 46 13.82 -14.64 3.34
N GLY A 47 13.31 -15.21 2.24
CA GLY A 47 14.06 -16.21 1.48
C GLY A 47 15.14 -15.61 0.60
N ASP A 48 14.97 -14.36 0.17
CA ASP A 48 15.89 -13.66 -0.71
C ASP A 48 15.87 -12.13 -0.51
N VAL A 49 16.71 -11.42 -1.28
CA VAL A 49 16.85 -9.95 -1.20
C VAL A 49 15.60 -9.23 -1.66
N ASP A 50 14.86 -9.78 -2.62
CA ASP A 50 13.65 -9.14 -3.16
C ASP A 50 12.55 -9.15 -2.10
N GLU A 51 12.42 -10.23 -1.32
CA GLU A 51 11.49 -10.30 -0.19
C GLU A 51 11.86 -9.35 0.94
N VAL A 52 13.16 -9.15 1.20
CA VAL A 52 13.63 -8.11 2.16
C VAL A 52 13.21 -6.72 1.70
N LEU A 53 13.44 -6.40 0.42
CA LEU A 53 13.08 -5.10 -0.14
C LEU A 53 11.58 -4.87 -0.11
N GLU A 54 10.77 -5.88 -0.44
CA GLU A 54 9.31 -5.79 -0.33
C GLU A 54 8.88 -5.44 1.10
N GLN A 55 9.41 -6.13 2.10
CA GLN A 55 9.08 -5.88 3.50
C GLN A 55 9.50 -4.47 3.95
N ILE A 56 10.69 -3.99 3.52
CA ILE A 56 11.15 -2.62 3.79
C ILE A 56 10.19 -1.60 3.18
N VAL A 57 9.79 -1.78 1.92
CA VAL A 57 8.85 -0.87 1.24
C VAL A 57 7.49 -0.86 1.94
N LEU A 58 6.97 -2.02 2.31
CA LEU A 58 5.70 -2.12 3.02
C LEU A 58 5.76 -1.45 4.41
N SER A 59 6.86 -1.61 5.15
CA SER A 59 7.05 -0.94 6.44
C SER A 59 7.16 0.57 6.28
N ALA A 60 7.87 1.07 5.25
CA ALA A 60 7.93 2.50 4.95
C ALA A 60 6.56 3.09 4.62
N LEU A 61 5.75 2.37 3.84
CA LEU A 61 4.38 2.79 3.51
C LEU A 61 3.46 2.77 4.73
N ASP A 62 3.56 1.76 5.58
CA ASP A 62 2.81 1.69 6.84
C ASP A 62 3.18 2.88 7.76
N GLY A 63 4.48 3.18 7.89
CA GLY A 63 4.95 4.32 8.68
C GLY A 63 4.47 5.67 8.15
N ALA A 64 4.53 5.87 6.83
CA ALA A 64 4.05 7.09 6.20
C ALA A 64 2.52 7.23 6.31
N ALA A 65 1.77 6.16 6.06
CA ALA A 65 0.31 6.14 6.19
C ALA A 65 -0.14 6.42 7.63
N CYS A 66 0.54 5.83 8.62
CA CYS A 66 0.32 6.10 10.04
C CYS A 66 0.56 7.58 10.36
N GLY A 67 1.66 8.17 9.88
CA GLY A 67 1.99 9.57 10.09
C GLY A 67 0.98 10.55 9.48
N LEU A 68 0.32 10.15 8.39
CA LEU A 68 -0.72 10.94 7.71
C LEU A 68 -2.14 10.64 8.23
N GLY A 69 -2.33 9.59 9.03
CA GLY A 69 -3.65 9.16 9.52
C GLY A 69 -4.55 8.59 8.43
N VAL A 70 -3.98 7.98 7.39
CA VAL A 70 -4.67 7.38 6.25
C VAL A 70 -4.39 5.88 6.17
N SER A 71 -5.11 5.14 5.31
CA SER A 71 -4.77 3.75 5.06
C SER A 71 -3.55 3.63 4.11
N ARG A 72 -2.77 2.57 4.27
CA ARG A 72 -1.68 2.27 3.34
C ARG A 72 -2.20 2.10 1.91
N GLU A 73 -3.35 1.46 1.74
CA GLU A 73 -3.99 1.19 0.46
C GLU A 73 -4.34 2.50 -0.27
N ASP A 74 -4.90 3.48 0.45
CA ASP A 74 -5.20 4.79 -0.11
C ASP A 74 -3.92 5.54 -0.51
N LEU A 75 -2.87 5.46 0.33
CA LEU A 75 -1.57 6.08 0.02
C LEU A 75 -0.94 5.44 -1.23
N VAL A 76 -0.96 4.11 -1.36
CA VAL A 76 -0.44 3.41 -2.55
C VAL A 76 -1.21 3.82 -3.81
N LEU A 77 -2.52 3.98 -3.72
CA LEU A 77 -3.32 4.46 -4.85
C LEU A 77 -3.01 5.92 -5.20
N ALA A 78 -2.74 6.75 -4.20
CA ALA A 78 -2.39 8.16 -4.40
C ALA A 78 -1.06 8.34 -5.13
N VAL A 79 -0.03 7.57 -4.80
CA VAL A 79 1.32 7.72 -5.40
C VAL A 79 1.45 7.18 -6.83
N ARG A 80 0.36 6.73 -7.46
CA ARG A 80 0.38 6.19 -8.83
C ARG A 80 0.61 7.26 -9.91
N SER A 81 0.22 8.51 -9.63
CA SER A 81 0.43 9.65 -10.53
C SER A 81 0.46 10.94 -9.72
N GLU A 82 1.08 11.99 -10.28
CA GLU A 82 1.10 13.32 -9.68
C GLU A 82 -0.32 13.86 -9.46
N GLU A 83 -1.22 13.70 -10.45
CA GLU A 83 -2.61 14.13 -10.35
C GLU A 83 -3.36 13.44 -9.20
N SER A 84 -3.16 12.11 -9.03
CA SER A 84 -3.80 11.37 -7.93
C SER A 84 -3.22 11.74 -6.57
N LEU A 85 -1.93 12.06 -6.52
CA LEU A 85 -1.26 12.50 -5.29
C LEU A 85 -1.75 13.89 -4.85
N ASP A 86 -1.86 14.82 -5.78
CA ASP A 86 -2.37 16.17 -5.50
C ASP A 86 -3.83 16.12 -5.03
N ALA A 87 -4.68 15.36 -5.74
CA ALA A 87 -6.09 15.17 -5.34
C ALA A 87 -6.21 14.55 -3.94
N PHE A 88 -5.40 13.53 -3.65
CA PHE A 88 -5.38 12.88 -2.34
C PHE A 88 -4.92 13.83 -1.23
N ALA A 89 -3.88 14.64 -1.48
CA ALA A 89 -3.39 15.62 -0.54
C ALA A 89 -4.45 16.67 -0.22
N ASP A 90 -5.14 17.19 -1.24
CA ASP A 90 -6.22 18.17 -1.10
C ASP A 90 -7.42 17.59 -0.34
N GLU A 91 -7.86 16.38 -0.69
CA GLU A 91 -8.99 15.69 -0.06
C GLU A 91 -8.75 15.39 1.43
N ASN A 92 -7.52 15.07 1.80
CA ASN A 92 -7.14 14.73 3.17
C ASN A 92 -6.55 15.91 3.95
N GLY A 93 -6.43 17.11 3.34
CA GLY A 93 -5.86 18.29 3.97
C GLY A 93 -4.37 18.13 4.33
N ILE A 94 -3.64 17.33 3.55
CA ILE A 94 -2.23 17.01 3.77
C ILE A 94 -1.38 18.14 3.18
N SER A 95 -0.64 18.85 4.03
CA SER A 95 0.32 19.81 3.56
C SER A 95 1.61 19.15 3.06
N ARG A 96 2.37 19.86 2.20
CA ARG A 96 3.69 19.39 1.77
C ARG A 96 4.61 19.04 2.96
N ALA A 97 4.57 19.83 4.02
CA ALA A 97 5.37 19.60 5.22
C ALA A 97 4.94 18.31 5.97
N ASP A 98 3.64 17.99 5.94
CA ASP A 98 3.13 16.76 6.54
C ASP A 98 3.56 15.55 5.70
N ALA A 99 3.47 15.65 4.36
CA ALA A 99 3.93 14.60 3.45
C ALA A 99 5.45 14.34 3.60
N GLU A 100 6.27 15.40 3.64
CA GLU A 100 7.72 15.27 3.83
C GLU A 100 8.08 14.62 5.18
N ARG A 101 7.34 14.96 6.23
CA ARG A 101 7.51 14.35 7.55
C ARG A 101 7.11 12.88 7.53
N ALA A 102 5.97 12.57 6.98
CA ALA A 102 5.46 11.21 6.91
C ALA A 102 6.39 10.28 6.10
N VAL A 103 6.93 10.74 4.99
CA VAL A 103 7.93 9.98 4.21
C VAL A 103 9.18 9.71 5.04
N ARG A 104 9.68 10.72 5.75
CA ARG A 104 10.85 10.54 6.63
C ARG A 104 10.59 9.53 7.74
N ASP A 105 9.49 9.67 8.43
CA ASP A 105 9.10 8.80 9.55
C ASP A 105 8.88 7.37 9.06
N GLY A 106 8.26 7.21 7.88
CA GLY A 106 8.09 5.91 7.24
C GLY A 106 9.42 5.23 6.89
N LEU A 107 10.37 5.98 6.33
CA LEU A 107 11.70 5.45 6.01
C LEU A 107 12.49 5.08 7.28
N LEU A 108 12.40 5.89 8.35
CA LEU A 108 13.05 5.59 9.62
C LEU A 108 12.45 4.33 10.26
N ARG A 109 11.13 4.18 10.25
CA ARG A 109 10.45 2.97 10.70
C ARG A 109 10.89 1.74 9.92
N ALA A 110 10.97 1.84 8.60
CA ALA A 110 11.42 0.71 7.77
C ALA A 110 12.85 0.25 8.10
N VAL A 111 13.75 1.19 8.41
CA VAL A 111 15.12 0.86 8.85
C VAL A 111 15.10 0.19 10.23
N GLU A 112 14.26 0.65 11.15
CA GLU A 112 14.12 0.09 12.50
C GLU A 112 13.56 -1.33 12.44
N ASP A 113 12.46 -1.52 11.72
CA ASP A 113 11.83 -2.83 11.53
C ASP A 113 12.79 -3.84 10.88
N ALA A 114 13.57 -3.41 9.86
CA ALA A 114 14.55 -4.25 9.18
C ALA A 114 15.74 -4.64 10.10
N GLU A 115 16.17 -3.74 10.99
CA GLU A 115 17.21 -4.02 11.98
C GLU A 115 16.69 -4.98 13.05
N GLU A 116 15.48 -4.76 13.58
CA GLU A 116 14.86 -5.61 14.59
C GLU A 116 14.61 -7.03 14.07
N ALA A 117 14.20 -7.15 12.80
CA ALA A 117 14.06 -8.43 12.12
C ALA A 117 15.40 -9.14 11.80
N GLY A 118 16.53 -8.45 11.98
CA GLY A 118 17.85 -8.98 11.62
C GLY A 118 18.12 -9.03 10.12
N ALA A 119 17.27 -8.40 9.30
CA ALA A 119 17.43 -8.33 7.85
C ALA A 119 18.61 -7.42 7.43
N ILE A 120 18.92 -6.42 8.25
CA ILE A 120 20.10 -5.57 8.11
C ILE A 120 20.88 -5.50 9.43
N GLY A 121 22.20 -5.40 9.33
CA GLY A 121 23.05 -5.25 10.53
C GLY A 121 23.07 -3.80 11.03
N GLY A 122 23.33 -3.60 12.34
CA GLY A 122 23.31 -2.30 13.00
C GLY A 122 24.19 -1.21 12.36
N LEU A 123 25.30 -1.58 11.71
CA LEU A 123 26.12 -0.64 10.96
C LEU A 123 25.38 -0.10 9.73
N VAL A 124 24.69 -0.97 8.97
CA VAL A 124 23.89 -0.59 7.81
C VAL A 124 22.71 0.25 8.26
N ALA A 125 22.00 -0.16 9.31
CA ALA A 125 20.89 0.57 9.89
C ALA A 125 21.32 1.98 10.34
N SER A 126 22.46 2.12 11.00
CA SER A 126 22.96 3.43 11.45
C SER A 126 23.33 4.35 10.29
N LEU A 127 23.88 3.80 9.21
CA LEU A 127 24.18 4.54 7.99
C LEU A 127 22.89 4.97 7.28
N ALA A 128 21.92 4.06 7.15
CA ALA A 128 20.60 4.33 6.54
C ALA A 128 19.87 5.44 7.30
N ARG A 129 19.80 5.38 8.64
CA ARG A 129 19.20 6.45 9.47
C ARG A 129 19.85 7.80 9.21
N ARG A 130 21.18 7.90 9.22
CA ARG A 130 21.89 9.14 8.93
C ARG A 130 21.60 9.66 7.53
N THR A 131 21.47 8.76 6.55
CA THR A 131 21.13 9.15 5.18
C THR A 131 19.72 9.73 5.13
N VAL A 132 18.73 9.07 5.73
CA VAL A 132 17.34 9.55 5.79
C VAL A 132 17.24 10.92 6.49
N GLU A 133 18.00 11.13 7.57
CA GLU A 133 18.03 12.39 8.31
C GLU A 133 18.70 13.52 7.53
N SER A 134 19.70 13.19 6.70
CA SER A 134 20.50 14.19 5.95
C SER A 134 19.93 14.53 4.58
N VAL A 135 19.16 13.64 3.98
CA VAL A 135 18.56 13.84 2.64
C VAL A 135 17.24 14.57 2.79
N PRO A 136 17.05 15.71 2.10
CA PRO A 136 15.76 16.39 2.10
C PRO A 136 14.67 15.46 1.52
N PRO A 137 13.52 15.27 2.18
CA PRO A 137 12.49 14.35 1.73
C PRO A 137 11.95 14.63 0.32
N TRP A 138 11.94 15.91 -0.09
CA TRP A 138 11.52 16.32 -1.43
C TRP A 138 12.39 15.70 -2.55
N LEU A 139 13.68 15.43 -2.28
CA LEU A 139 14.57 14.79 -3.23
C LEU A 139 14.19 13.32 -3.46
N VAL A 140 13.68 12.65 -2.42
CA VAL A 140 13.18 11.27 -2.52
C VAL A 140 11.92 11.25 -3.38
N ILE A 141 11.01 12.21 -3.15
CA ILE A 141 9.76 12.33 -3.91
C ILE A 141 10.06 12.61 -5.39
N GLU A 142 10.94 13.59 -5.70
CA GLU A 142 11.34 13.93 -7.06
C GLU A 142 12.03 12.77 -7.79
N THR A 143 12.83 11.96 -7.08
CA THR A 143 13.44 10.75 -7.66
C THR A 143 12.41 9.67 -7.95
N LEU A 144 11.42 9.46 -7.09
CA LEU A 144 10.33 8.52 -7.31
C LEU A 144 9.46 8.94 -8.50
N GLU A 145 9.11 10.22 -8.62
CA GLU A 145 8.39 10.77 -9.77
C GLU A 145 9.18 10.60 -11.08
N SER A 146 10.50 10.80 -11.05
CA SER A 146 11.32 10.60 -12.22
C SER A 146 11.42 9.14 -12.63
N LEU A 147 11.44 8.21 -11.68
CA LEU A 147 11.47 6.76 -11.93
C LEU A 147 10.12 6.26 -12.46
N SER A 148 8.99 6.79 -11.99
CA SER A 148 7.66 6.42 -12.48
C SER A 148 7.46 6.70 -13.97
N ARG A 149 8.18 7.67 -14.54
CA ARG A 149 8.18 7.97 -15.99
C ARG A 149 8.92 6.95 -16.84
N PHE A 150 9.75 6.09 -16.24
CA PHE A 150 10.52 5.05 -16.92
C PHE A 150 9.91 3.64 -16.75
N LEU A 151 8.91 3.50 -15.89
CA LEU A 151 8.17 2.25 -15.73
C LEU A 151 7.01 2.23 -16.74
N PRO A 152 6.90 1.18 -17.57
CA PRO A 152 5.86 1.04 -18.59
C PRO A 152 4.45 0.91 -18.00
#